data_325567bb8ff8c7b0d72e096987a155a9
#
_entry.id   325567bb8ff8c7b0d72e096987a155a9
#
_cell.length_a   1.000
_cell.length_b   1.000
_cell.length_c   1.000
_cell.angle_alpha   90.00
_cell.angle_beta   90.00
_cell.angle_gamma   90.00
#
_symmetry.space_group_name_H-M   'P 1'
#
loop_
_entity.id
_entity.type
_entity.pdbx_description
1 polymer ?
#
loop_
_entity_poly.entity_id
_entity_poly.type
_entity_poly.pdbx_seq_one_letter_code
_entity_poly.pdbx_strand_id
1 'polypeptide(L)'
;MSSSQTATLGIQLRSTGFYVLSVLCFLPFLLCFPVLWMPRRFLVGLGCRYLRLQMWLLRVVCGVRHEILGRENLPAAPFLIASQHESSWETLFFQELLPDPVMFAKKEVFGYPIVGMVAQGVGHIPVDRGGSVDGMREALDKGVAVVRGGRNLLIFPAGTRRRHDKGRIQSGIGVLYAKAQVPVVPILLNSGVCWPSGTLLKYPGTITVRVLPPIPPGLDRQSFLTRLSEDMAPDHP
;
A
#
# COMPACT_ATOMS: atom_id res chain seq x y z
N MET A 1 -11.71 16.61 -16.10
CA MET A 1 -12.38 17.69 -15.32
C MET A 1 -12.58 17.17 -13.89
N SER A 2 -11.89 17.75 -12.90
CA SER A 2 -12.01 17.37 -11.49
C SER A 2 -13.29 18.04 -10.96
N SER A 3 -14.37 17.27 -10.78
CA SER A 3 -15.48 17.72 -9.94
C SER A 3 -14.94 17.86 -8.52
N SER A 4 -14.75 19.10 -8.06
CA SER A 4 -14.50 19.39 -6.65
C SER A 4 -15.72 18.90 -5.88
N GLN A 5 -15.60 17.73 -5.26
CA GLN A 5 -16.66 17.24 -4.38
C GLN A 5 -16.77 18.20 -3.20
N THR A 6 -17.90 18.89 -3.10
CA THR A 6 -18.17 19.79 -1.98
C THR A 6 -18.32 19.00 -0.70
N ALA A 7 -17.55 19.37 0.32
CA ALA A 7 -17.63 18.74 1.64
C ALA A 7 -18.92 19.17 2.34
N THR A 8 -19.95 18.33 2.29
CA THR A 8 -21.17 18.56 3.07
C THR A 8 -20.93 18.26 4.55
N LEU A 9 -21.74 18.85 5.43
CA LEU A 9 -21.69 18.57 6.88
C LEU A 9 -21.77 17.06 7.18
N GLY A 10 -22.58 16.32 6.42
CA GLY A 10 -22.71 14.87 6.55
C GLY A 10 -21.40 14.12 6.26
N ILE A 11 -20.62 14.56 5.25
CA ILE A 11 -19.30 14.00 4.92
C ILE A 11 -18.29 14.28 6.05
N GLN A 12 -18.31 15.49 6.61
CA GLN A 12 -17.46 15.87 7.71
C GLN A 12 -17.75 15.05 8.97
N LEU A 13 -19.03 14.92 9.34
CA LEU A 13 -19.47 14.13 10.49
C LEU A 13 -19.08 12.65 10.35
N ARG A 14 -19.34 12.04 9.19
CA ARG A 14 -18.97 10.65 8.93
C ARG A 14 -17.44 10.44 8.98
N SER A 15 -16.68 11.35 8.38
CA SER A 15 -15.22 11.27 8.40
C SER A 15 -14.66 11.41 9.82
N THR A 16 -15.18 12.36 10.61
CA THR A 16 -14.82 12.52 12.03
C THR A 16 -15.20 11.29 12.83
N GLY A 17 -16.42 10.80 12.64
CA GLY A 17 -16.90 9.58 13.30
C GLY A 17 -16.03 8.37 13.01
N PHE A 18 -15.57 8.21 11.77
CA PHE A 18 -14.62 7.17 11.40
C PHE A 18 -13.31 7.28 12.21
N TYR A 19 -12.71 8.47 12.31
CA TYR A 19 -11.48 8.63 13.08
C TYR A 19 -11.68 8.39 14.56
N VAL A 20 -12.76 8.90 15.14
CA VAL A 20 -13.09 8.66 16.56
C VAL A 20 -13.22 7.16 16.83
N LEU A 21 -14.00 6.45 16.01
CA LEU A 21 -14.16 5.00 16.13
C LEU A 21 -12.85 4.26 15.90
N SER A 22 -12.03 4.69 14.94
CA SER A 22 -10.70 4.11 14.70
C SER A 22 -9.80 4.21 15.92
N VAL A 23 -9.78 5.38 16.59
CA VAL A 23 -9.02 5.57 17.82
C VAL A 23 -9.58 4.71 18.94
N LEU A 24 -10.90 4.69 19.15
CA LEU A 24 -11.53 3.86 20.17
C LEU A 24 -11.25 2.36 19.95
N CYS A 25 -11.30 1.89 18.70
CA CYS A 25 -10.95 0.52 18.35
C CYS A 25 -9.46 0.22 18.50
N PHE A 26 -8.59 1.24 18.46
CA PHE A 26 -7.16 1.08 18.69
C PHE A 26 -6.80 0.95 20.17
N LEU A 27 -7.58 1.53 21.10
CA LEU A 27 -7.29 1.49 22.53
C LEU A 27 -7.10 0.06 23.09
N PRO A 28 -7.95 -0.94 22.76
CA PRO A 28 -7.72 -2.32 23.22
C PRO A 28 -6.38 -2.91 22.74
N PHE A 29 -5.88 -2.46 21.57
CA PHE A 29 -4.59 -2.91 21.06
C PHE A 29 -3.41 -2.36 21.88
N LEU A 30 -3.61 -1.22 22.59
CA LEU A 30 -2.62 -0.71 23.54
C LEU A 30 -2.49 -1.65 24.75
N LEU A 31 -3.59 -2.28 25.18
CA LEU A 31 -3.58 -3.27 26.24
C LEU A 31 -2.91 -4.59 25.80
N CYS A 32 -2.88 -4.85 24.48
CA CYS A 32 -2.17 -5.98 23.90
C CYS A 32 -0.68 -5.67 23.66
N PHE A 33 -0.12 -4.63 24.30
CA PHE A 33 1.30 -4.26 24.20
C PHE A 33 2.28 -5.46 24.33
N PRO A 34 2.05 -6.47 25.19
CA PRO A 34 2.87 -7.67 25.24
C PRO A 34 2.98 -8.44 23.92
N VAL A 35 2.03 -8.26 22.98
CA VAL A 35 2.06 -8.92 21.66
C VAL A 35 3.28 -8.50 20.82
N LEU A 36 3.87 -7.33 21.12
CA LEU A 36 5.08 -6.85 20.44
C LEU A 36 6.31 -7.76 20.70
N TRP A 37 6.31 -8.50 21.81
CA TRP A 37 7.34 -9.49 22.14
C TRP A 37 6.98 -10.92 21.69
N MET A 38 5.78 -11.12 21.13
CA MET A 38 5.36 -12.43 20.64
C MET A 38 5.97 -12.71 19.25
N PRO A 39 6.01 -13.98 18.83
CA PRO A 39 6.42 -14.33 17.47
C PRO A 39 5.65 -13.53 16.42
N ARG A 40 6.33 -13.09 15.38
CA ARG A 40 5.83 -12.21 14.30
C ARG A 40 4.43 -12.60 13.79
N ARG A 41 4.11 -13.91 13.68
CA ARG A 41 2.80 -14.42 13.23
C ARG A 41 1.62 -13.86 14.03
N PHE A 42 1.79 -13.64 15.34
CA PHE A 42 0.75 -13.08 16.20
C PHE A 42 0.57 -11.58 15.93
N LEU A 43 1.67 -10.86 15.78
CA LEU A 43 1.65 -9.44 15.44
C LEU A 43 0.98 -9.19 14.09
N VAL A 44 1.31 -9.98 13.06
CA VAL A 44 0.68 -9.95 11.74
C VAL A 44 -0.82 -10.28 11.86
N GLY A 45 -1.18 -11.36 12.56
CA GLY A 45 -2.57 -11.76 12.74
C GLY A 45 -3.42 -10.70 13.43
N LEU A 46 -2.89 -10.08 14.49
CA LEU A 46 -3.56 -8.99 15.20
C LEU A 46 -3.69 -7.75 14.30
N GLY A 47 -2.62 -7.36 13.63
CA GLY A 47 -2.61 -6.25 12.68
C GLY A 47 -3.66 -6.44 11.58
N CYS A 48 -3.71 -7.61 10.95
CA CYS A 48 -4.71 -7.91 9.91
C CYS A 48 -6.15 -7.82 10.44
N ARG A 49 -6.43 -8.27 11.67
CA ARG A 49 -7.77 -8.12 12.27
C ARG A 49 -8.14 -6.65 12.47
N TYR A 50 -7.20 -5.85 12.97
CA TYR A 50 -7.41 -4.41 13.11
C TYR A 50 -7.66 -3.74 11.76
N LEU A 51 -6.88 -4.06 10.73
CA LEU A 51 -7.03 -3.46 9.41
C LEU A 51 -8.36 -3.86 8.73
N ARG A 52 -8.80 -5.12 8.89
CA ARG A 52 -10.15 -5.54 8.44
C ARG A 52 -11.26 -4.76 9.15
N LEU A 53 -11.11 -4.52 10.45
CA LEU A 53 -12.04 -3.67 11.20
C LEU A 53 -12.06 -2.24 10.64
N GLN A 54 -10.89 -1.67 10.30
CA GLN A 54 -10.82 -0.34 9.69
C GLN A 54 -11.52 -0.30 8.32
N MET A 55 -11.34 -1.31 7.49
CA MET A 55 -12.01 -1.42 6.19
C MET A 55 -13.54 -1.57 6.36
N TRP A 56 -13.99 -2.33 7.36
CA TRP A 56 -15.40 -2.44 7.71
C TRP A 56 -15.98 -1.10 8.20
N LEU A 57 -15.27 -0.38 9.09
CA LEU A 57 -15.67 0.95 9.55
C LEU A 57 -15.78 1.96 8.40
N LEU A 58 -14.81 1.96 7.48
CA LEU A 58 -14.87 2.80 6.27
C LEU A 58 -16.14 2.53 5.46
N ARG A 59 -16.49 1.26 5.30
CA ARG A 59 -17.69 0.87 4.56
C ARG A 59 -18.97 1.32 5.26
N VAL A 60 -19.08 1.08 6.56
CA VAL A 60 -20.33 1.33 7.32
C VAL A 60 -20.51 2.82 7.63
N VAL A 61 -19.45 3.50 8.05
CA VAL A 61 -19.53 4.90 8.50
C VAL A 61 -19.43 5.87 7.33
N CYS A 62 -18.45 5.66 6.45
CA CYS A 62 -18.17 6.59 5.35
C CYS A 62 -18.81 6.18 4.02
N GLY A 63 -19.33 4.95 3.91
CA GLY A 63 -19.89 4.44 2.65
C GLY A 63 -18.83 4.15 1.59
N VAL A 64 -17.55 3.97 1.99
CA VAL A 64 -16.45 3.64 1.07
C VAL A 64 -16.41 2.13 0.89
N ARG A 65 -16.67 1.68 -0.32
CA ARG A 65 -16.61 0.27 -0.73
C ARG A 65 -15.41 0.05 -1.63
N HIS A 66 -15.09 -1.20 -1.92
CA HIS A 66 -14.13 -1.54 -2.94
C HIS A 66 -14.56 -2.77 -3.74
N GLU A 67 -14.06 -2.87 -4.94
CA GLU A 67 -14.17 -4.02 -5.83
C GLU A 67 -12.81 -4.35 -6.42
N ILE A 68 -12.57 -5.62 -6.73
CA ILE A 68 -11.31 -6.10 -7.27
C ILE A 68 -11.61 -6.76 -8.61
N LEU A 69 -11.01 -6.24 -9.68
CA LEU A 69 -11.05 -6.79 -11.03
C LEU A 69 -9.71 -7.44 -11.33
N GLY A 70 -9.73 -8.60 -11.98
CA GLY A 70 -8.52 -9.30 -12.38
C GLY A 70 -7.79 -10.01 -11.22
N ARG A 71 -8.49 -10.38 -10.15
CA ARG A 71 -7.89 -11.07 -9.00
C ARG A 71 -7.19 -12.36 -9.38
N GLU A 72 -7.65 -13.02 -10.44
CA GLU A 72 -7.08 -14.23 -11.03
C GLU A 72 -5.66 -14.02 -11.59
N ASN A 73 -5.25 -12.77 -11.84
CA ASN A 73 -3.91 -12.41 -12.29
C ASN A 73 -2.85 -12.45 -11.18
N LEU A 74 -3.26 -12.63 -9.90
CA LEU A 74 -2.30 -12.76 -8.81
C LEU A 74 -1.60 -14.11 -8.88
N PRO A 75 -0.27 -14.16 -9.10
CA PRO A 75 0.45 -15.41 -9.14
C PRO A 75 0.64 -16.01 -7.73
N ALA A 76 1.16 -17.23 -7.67
CA ALA A 76 1.66 -17.77 -6.40
C ALA A 76 2.85 -16.93 -5.89
N ALA A 77 2.91 -16.73 -4.56
CA ALA A 77 4.02 -16.01 -3.93
C ALA A 77 5.37 -16.76 -4.13
N PRO A 78 6.50 -16.05 -4.21
CA PRO A 78 6.65 -14.60 -4.05
C PRO A 78 6.54 -13.82 -5.36
N PHE A 79 6.03 -12.59 -5.29
CA PHE A 79 5.99 -11.63 -6.40
C PHE A 79 6.14 -10.20 -5.90
N LEU A 80 6.50 -9.28 -6.81
CA LEU A 80 6.48 -7.84 -6.56
C LEU A 80 5.11 -7.27 -6.93
N ILE A 81 4.63 -6.30 -6.16
CA ILE A 81 3.43 -5.55 -6.47
C ILE A 81 3.84 -4.12 -6.79
N ALA A 82 3.52 -3.67 -8.00
CA ALA A 82 3.70 -2.29 -8.44
C ALA A 82 2.34 -1.60 -8.46
N SER A 83 2.01 -0.82 -7.42
CA SER A 83 0.70 -0.19 -7.31
C SER A 83 0.75 1.32 -7.51
N GLN A 84 -0.30 1.87 -8.12
CA GLN A 84 -0.57 3.29 -8.01
C GLN A 84 -0.78 3.67 -6.53
N HIS A 85 -0.52 4.95 -6.20
CA HIS A 85 -0.61 5.45 -4.83
C HIS A 85 -1.33 6.81 -4.81
N GLU A 86 -2.57 6.84 -4.36
CA GLU A 86 -3.42 8.03 -4.37
C GLU A 86 -3.88 8.43 -2.96
N SER A 87 -3.87 7.48 -2.03
CA SER A 87 -4.42 7.69 -0.69
C SER A 87 -3.66 6.91 0.39
N SER A 88 -4.11 7.02 1.64
CA SER A 88 -3.65 6.13 2.71
C SER A 88 -4.41 4.80 2.72
N TRP A 89 -5.50 4.68 1.94
CA TRP A 89 -6.34 3.50 1.87
C TRP A 89 -5.57 2.26 1.41
N GLU A 90 -4.66 2.41 0.44
CA GLU A 90 -3.89 1.30 -0.12
C GLU A 90 -3.06 0.58 0.94
N THR A 91 -2.52 1.33 1.91
CA THR A 91 -1.70 0.72 2.98
C THR A 91 -2.51 -0.20 3.89
N LEU A 92 -3.82 0.04 4.00
CA LEU A 92 -4.75 -0.84 4.71
C LEU A 92 -5.17 -2.01 3.83
N PHE A 93 -5.55 -1.71 2.59
CA PHE A 93 -6.11 -2.65 1.64
C PHE A 93 -5.15 -3.79 1.27
N PHE A 94 -3.88 -3.50 0.98
CA PHE A 94 -2.93 -4.53 0.59
C PHE A 94 -2.62 -5.52 1.71
N GLN A 95 -2.77 -5.13 2.97
CA GLN A 95 -2.65 -6.05 4.11
C GLN A 95 -3.88 -6.97 4.23
N GLU A 96 -5.02 -6.59 3.65
CA GLU A 96 -6.21 -7.43 3.56
C GLU A 96 -6.17 -8.34 2.33
N LEU A 97 -5.72 -7.80 1.19
CA LEU A 97 -5.69 -8.51 -0.10
C LEU A 97 -4.72 -9.67 -0.10
N LEU A 98 -3.55 -9.51 0.51
CA LEU A 98 -2.44 -10.44 0.42
C LEU A 98 -2.03 -10.97 1.80
N PRO A 99 -1.60 -12.23 1.88
CA PRO A 99 -1.03 -12.74 3.12
C PRO A 99 0.34 -12.08 3.37
N ASP A 100 0.43 -11.33 4.47
CA ASP A 100 1.69 -10.82 5.01
C ASP A 100 2.61 -10.07 4.01
N PRO A 101 2.10 -9.09 3.24
CA PRO A 101 2.93 -8.34 2.32
C PRO A 101 3.87 -7.39 3.07
N VAL A 102 5.10 -7.28 2.61
CA VAL A 102 6.03 -6.24 3.05
C VAL A 102 5.85 -5.01 2.17
N MET A 103 6.02 -3.83 2.74
CA MET A 103 6.03 -2.59 1.97
C MET A 103 7.20 -1.69 2.37
N PHE A 104 7.61 -0.85 1.42
CA PHE A 104 8.45 0.30 1.73
C PHE A 104 7.60 1.38 2.40
N ALA A 105 8.03 1.82 3.56
CA ALA A 105 7.36 2.88 4.30
C ALA A 105 8.33 4.03 4.59
N LYS A 106 7.80 5.24 4.71
CA LYS A 106 8.60 6.39 5.09
C LYS A 106 9.32 6.15 6.42
N LYS A 107 10.59 6.53 6.52
CA LYS A 107 11.41 6.40 7.73
C LYS A 107 10.73 6.99 8.96
N GLU A 108 10.03 8.11 8.80
CA GLU A 108 9.31 8.79 9.88
C GLU A 108 8.22 7.94 10.51
N VAL A 109 7.62 7.00 9.75
CA VAL A 109 6.59 6.08 10.27
C VAL A 109 7.15 5.20 11.39
N PHE A 110 8.43 4.84 11.29
CA PHE A 110 9.10 4.00 12.30
C PHE A 110 9.43 4.74 13.59
N GLY A 111 9.35 6.07 13.59
CA GLY A 111 9.48 6.91 14.78
C GLY A 111 8.18 7.07 15.58
N TYR A 112 7.02 6.69 15.04
CA TYR A 112 5.76 6.77 15.80
C TYR A 112 5.68 5.65 16.83
N PRO A 113 5.31 5.97 18.08
CA PRO A 113 5.08 4.95 19.10
C PRO A 113 4.07 3.90 18.60
N ILE A 114 4.28 2.64 18.95
CA ILE A 114 3.44 1.49 18.57
C ILE A 114 3.39 1.24 17.07
N VAL A 115 2.99 2.22 16.25
CA VAL A 115 2.91 2.07 14.77
C VAL A 115 4.28 1.71 14.20
N GLY A 116 5.34 2.40 14.63
CA GLY A 116 6.72 2.11 14.22
C GLY A 116 7.18 0.74 14.70
N MET A 117 6.88 0.37 15.93
CA MET A 117 7.20 -0.95 16.48
C MET A 117 6.48 -2.06 15.70
N VAL A 118 5.19 -1.87 15.39
CA VAL A 118 4.43 -2.83 14.56
C VAL A 118 5.02 -2.90 13.16
N ALA A 119 5.27 -1.77 12.51
CA ALA A 119 5.85 -1.73 11.16
C ALA A 119 7.19 -2.46 11.10
N GLN A 120 8.04 -2.27 12.11
CA GLN A 120 9.31 -2.98 12.26
C GLN A 120 9.10 -4.47 12.53
N GLY A 121 8.20 -4.81 13.45
CA GLY A 121 7.92 -6.20 13.85
C GLY A 121 7.32 -7.04 12.72
N VAL A 122 6.51 -6.45 11.82
CA VAL A 122 6.00 -7.14 10.62
C VAL A 122 7.02 -7.13 9.47
N GLY A 123 8.13 -6.39 9.61
CA GLY A 123 9.24 -6.39 8.67
C GLY A 123 9.04 -5.44 7.49
N HIS A 124 8.29 -4.34 7.64
CA HIS A 124 8.28 -3.27 6.65
C HIS A 124 9.65 -2.61 6.56
N ILE A 125 9.98 -2.07 5.40
CA ILE A 125 11.31 -1.52 5.09
C ILE A 125 11.28 0.00 5.14
N PRO A 126 12.05 0.63 6.05
CA PRO A 126 12.13 2.08 6.09
C PRO A 126 12.86 2.63 4.85
N VAL A 127 12.30 3.69 4.25
CA VAL A 127 12.91 4.41 3.14
C VAL A 127 13.00 5.89 3.49
N ASP A 128 14.20 6.42 3.42
CA ASP A 128 14.45 7.86 3.46
C ASP A 128 14.47 8.40 2.03
N ARG A 129 13.42 9.14 1.66
CA ARG A 129 13.27 9.66 0.28
C ARG A 129 14.19 10.84 -0.03
N GLY A 130 14.72 11.50 0.98
CA GLY A 130 15.72 12.57 0.87
C GLY A 130 17.12 12.11 1.28
N GLY A 131 17.28 10.82 1.57
CA GLY A 131 18.52 10.23 2.06
C GLY A 131 19.56 9.96 0.98
N SER A 132 20.65 9.36 1.40
CA SER A 132 21.76 9.00 0.52
C SER A 132 21.40 7.91 -0.49
N VAL A 133 22.15 7.85 -1.58
CA VAL A 133 22.07 6.76 -2.58
C VAL A 133 22.32 5.39 -1.93
N ASP A 134 23.24 5.33 -0.99
CA ASP A 134 23.56 4.08 -0.27
C ASP A 134 22.41 3.61 0.61
N GLY A 135 21.72 4.52 1.30
CA GLY A 135 20.53 4.17 2.08
C GLY A 135 19.39 3.63 1.22
N MET A 136 19.21 4.20 0.03
CA MET A 136 18.24 3.65 -0.93
C MET A 136 18.65 2.29 -1.45
N ARG A 137 19.93 2.09 -1.75
CA ARG A 137 20.48 0.80 -2.19
C ARG A 137 20.28 -0.28 -1.12
N GLU A 138 20.60 0.04 0.13
CA GLU A 138 20.35 -0.87 1.26
C GLU A 138 18.88 -1.25 1.40
N ALA A 139 17.96 -0.30 1.28
CA ALA A 139 16.52 -0.56 1.32
C ALA A 139 16.09 -1.50 0.18
N LEU A 140 16.60 -1.29 -1.04
CA LEU A 140 16.29 -2.16 -2.18
C LEU A 140 16.87 -3.58 -1.97
N ASP A 141 18.08 -3.72 -1.42
CA ASP A 141 18.68 -5.03 -1.12
C ASP A 141 17.88 -5.77 -0.03
N LYS A 142 17.37 -5.07 1.00
CA LYS A 142 16.42 -5.63 1.97
C LYS A 142 15.12 -6.10 1.28
N GLY A 143 14.63 -5.33 0.31
CA GLY A 143 13.46 -5.72 -0.49
C GLY A 143 13.70 -7.02 -1.28
N VAL A 144 14.85 -7.16 -1.90
CA VAL A 144 15.25 -8.40 -2.59
C VAL A 144 15.31 -9.58 -1.61
N ALA A 145 15.89 -9.38 -0.41
CA ALA A 145 15.96 -10.41 0.61
C ALA A 145 14.57 -10.87 1.08
N VAL A 146 13.62 -9.96 1.23
CA VAL A 146 12.22 -10.26 1.56
C VAL A 146 11.58 -11.19 0.52
N VAL A 147 11.75 -10.86 -0.76
CA VAL A 147 11.18 -11.65 -1.87
C VAL A 147 11.85 -13.02 -1.95
N ARG A 148 13.17 -13.09 -1.83
CA ARG A 148 13.90 -14.36 -1.79
C ARG A 148 13.53 -15.22 -0.58
N GLY A 149 13.06 -14.60 0.50
CA GLY A 149 12.48 -15.27 1.68
C GLY A 149 11.04 -15.74 1.49
N GLY A 150 10.48 -15.68 0.26
CA GLY A 150 9.15 -16.19 -0.07
C GLY A 150 7.99 -15.24 0.23
N ARG A 151 8.25 -13.96 0.55
CA ARG A 151 7.20 -12.97 0.85
C ARG A 151 6.98 -12.00 -0.31
N ASN A 152 5.74 -11.50 -0.43
CA ASN A 152 5.41 -10.48 -1.41
C ASN A 152 5.91 -9.11 -0.95
N LEU A 153 6.36 -8.29 -1.90
CA LEU A 153 6.84 -6.93 -1.65
C LEU A 153 6.02 -5.92 -2.44
N LEU A 154 5.39 -4.98 -1.73
CA LEU A 154 4.65 -3.87 -2.31
C LEU A 154 5.55 -2.65 -2.47
N ILE A 155 5.55 -2.10 -3.67
CA ILE A 155 6.19 -0.84 -4.00
C ILE A 155 5.18 0.09 -4.70
N PHE A 156 5.29 1.38 -4.42
CA PHE A 156 4.60 2.45 -5.13
C PHE A 156 5.58 3.15 -6.07
N PRO A 157 5.61 2.79 -7.36
CA PRO A 157 6.68 3.23 -8.26
C PRO A 157 6.78 4.74 -8.44
N ALA A 158 5.67 5.46 -8.34
CA ALA A 158 5.66 6.93 -8.41
C ALA A 158 6.36 7.59 -7.21
N GLY A 159 6.46 6.91 -6.08
CA GLY A 159 7.04 7.44 -4.85
C GLY A 159 6.23 8.55 -4.18
N THR A 160 5.07 8.92 -4.71
CA THR A 160 4.23 10.02 -4.24
C THR A 160 2.75 9.71 -4.46
N ARG A 161 1.86 10.44 -3.74
CA ARG A 161 0.40 10.39 -3.92
C ARG A 161 -0.14 11.53 -4.78
N ARG A 162 0.73 12.34 -5.39
CA ARG A 162 0.31 13.49 -6.19
C ARG A 162 -0.26 13.01 -7.52
N ARG A 163 -1.44 13.53 -7.90
CA ARG A 163 -2.15 13.12 -9.12
C ARG A 163 -1.35 13.34 -10.41
N HIS A 164 -0.58 14.41 -10.49
CA HIS A 164 0.24 14.72 -11.69
C HIS A 164 1.46 13.80 -11.84
N ASP A 165 1.82 13.05 -10.80
CA ASP A 165 2.88 12.04 -10.85
C ASP A 165 2.34 10.62 -11.15
N LYS A 166 1.03 10.49 -11.44
CA LYS A 166 0.40 9.24 -11.82
C LYS A 166 1.08 8.68 -13.07
N GLY A 167 1.49 7.43 -13.04
CA GLY A 167 2.23 6.81 -14.14
C GLY A 167 3.75 7.05 -14.12
N ARG A 168 4.26 7.95 -13.28
CA ARG A 168 5.70 8.12 -13.12
C ARG A 168 6.31 6.88 -12.48
N ILE A 169 7.36 6.34 -13.09
CA ILE A 169 8.08 5.16 -12.62
C ILE A 169 9.48 5.56 -12.16
N GLN A 170 9.75 5.39 -10.87
CA GLN A 170 11.09 5.58 -10.31
C GLN A 170 11.98 4.38 -10.68
N SER A 171 13.24 4.65 -10.97
CA SER A 171 14.19 3.63 -11.43
C SER A 171 14.47 2.50 -10.43
N GLY A 172 14.15 2.69 -9.15
CA GLY A 172 14.36 1.70 -8.09
C GLY A 172 13.61 0.39 -8.31
N ILE A 173 12.41 0.43 -8.90
CA ILE A 173 11.66 -0.80 -9.20
C ILE A 173 12.36 -1.65 -10.26
N GLY A 174 13.05 -1.03 -11.22
CA GLY A 174 13.85 -1.73 -12.22
C GLY A 174 15.05 -2.47 -11.59
N VAL A 175 15.63 -1.90 -10.52
CA VAL A 175 16.69 -2.57 -9.74
C VAL A 175 16.12 -3.78 -8.98
N LEU A 176 14.96 -3.61 -8.34
CA LEU A 176 14.28 -4.72 -7.66
C LEU A 176 13.94 -5.86 -8.61
N TYR A 177 13.34 -5.53 -9.75
CA TYR A 177 12.97 -6.51 -10.78
C TYR A 177 14.18 -7.32 -11.25
N ALA A 178 15.27 -6.63 -11.63
CA ALA A 178 16.49 -7.28 -12.12
C ALA A 178 17.15 -8.19 -11.08
N LYS A 179 17.07 -7.82 -9.78
CA LYS A 179 17.70 -8.60 -8.69
C LYS A 179 16.80 -9.69 -8.11
N ALA A 180 15.49 -9.45 -8.05
CA ALA A 180 14.54 -10.36 -7.40
C ALA A 180 14.18 -11.56 -8.28
N GLN A 181 14.13 -11.39 -9.61
CA GLN A 181 13.84 -12.44 -10.58
C GLN A 181 12.49 -13.14 -10.33
N VAL A 182 11.47 -12.36 -9.96
CA VAL A 182 10.10 -12.82 -9.73
C VAL A 182 9.12 -11.97 -10.56
N PRO A 183 7.88 -12.45 -10.79
CA PRO A 183 6.87 -11.67 -11.48
C PRO A 183 6.58 -10.32 -10.79
N VAL A 184 6.23 -9.31 -11.58
CA VAL A 184 5.73 -8.02 -11.07
C VAL A 184 4.28 -7.87 -11.49
N VAL A 185 3.40 -7.63 -10.52
CA VAL A 185 1.97 -7.42 -10.74
C VAL A 185 1.67 -5.93 -10.71
N PRO A 186 1.32 -5.29 -11.84
CA PRO A 186 0.87 -3.92 -11.86
C PRO A 186 -0.56 -3.83 -11.30
N ILE A 187 -0.83 -2.83 -10.45
CA ILE A 187 -2.16 -2.59 -9.89
C ILE A 187 -2.54 -1.13 -10.06
N LEU A 188 -3.66 -0.92 -10.74
CA LEU A 188 -4.29 0.38 -10.89
C LEU A 188 -5.42 0.55 -9.88
N LEU A 189 -5.66 1.77 -9.45
CA LEU A 189 -6.72 2.07 -8.50
C LEU A 189 -7.14 3.55 -8.57
N ASN A 190 -8.34 3.83 -8.05
CA ASN A 190 -8.90 5.17 -7.99
C ASN A 190 -9.24 5.62 -6.56
N SER A 191 -8.48 5.16 -5.58
CA SER A 191 -8.74 5.40 -4.15
C SER A 191 -8.80 6.88 -3.78
N GLY A 192 -8.08 7.73 -4.48
CA GLY A 192 -8.09 9.18 -4.30
C GLY A 192 -9.44 9.85 -4.56
N VAL A 193 -10.39 9.16 -5.20
CA VAL A 193 -11.77 9.64 -5.37
C VAL A 193 -12.52 9.57 -4.03
N CYS A 194 -12.37 8.46 -3.30
CA CYS A 194 -13.06 8.26 -2.02
C CYS A 194 -12.26 8.78 -0.83
N TRP A 195 -10.94 8.72 -0.90
CA TRP A 195 -10.05 9.18 0.18
C TRP A 195 -8.89 10.02 -0.40
N PRO A 196 -9.11 11.29 -0.76
CA PRO A 196 -8.08 12.13 -1.35
C PRO A 196 -6.88 12.33 -0.42
N SER A 197 -5.68 12.35 -0.99
CA SER A 197 -4.46 12.68 -0.26
C SER A 197 -4.51 14.13 0.25
N GLY A 198 -3.97 14.37 1.45
CA GLY A 198 -3.89 15.71 2.04
C GLY A 198 -5.18 16.18 2.73
N THR A 199 -6.22 15.35 2.82
CA THR A 199 -7.44 15.65 3.56
C THR A 199 -7.84 14.52 4.51
N LEU A 200 -8.56 14.86 5.57
CA LEU A 200 -9.17 13.90 6.49
C LEU A 200 -10.54 13.41 5.99
N LEU A 201 -11.09 14.02 4.94
CA LEU A 201 -12.42 13.69 4.44
C LEU A 201 -12.43 12.36 3.69
N LYS A 202 -13.55 11.64 3.83
CA LYS A 202 -13.87 10.41 3.10
C LYS A 202 -15.19 10.59 2.39
N TYR A 203 -15.17 10.38 1.10
CA TYR A 203 -16.35 10.51 0.24
C TYR A 203 -16.91 9.12 -0.03
N PRO A 204 -18.23 8.93 0.10
CA PRO A 204 -18.86 7.65 -0.23
C PRO A 204 -18.65 7.30 -1.69
N GLY A 205 -18.47 6.02 -1.98
CA GLY A 205 -18.24 5.53 -3.33
C GLY A 205 -17.57 4.16 -3.34
N THR A 206 -17.26 3.68 -4.54
CA THR A 206 -16.56 2.42 -4.74
C THR A 206 -15.17 2.67 -5.29
N ILE A 207 -14.16 2.13 -4.60
CA ILE A 207 -12.78 2.10 -5.07
C ILE A 207 -12.62 0.86 -5.94
N THR A 208 -12.28 1.07 -7.21
CA THR A 208 -11.97 -0.02 -8.12
C THR A 208 -10.48 -0.30 -8.09
N VAL A 209 -10.12 -1.55 -7.83
CA VAL A 209 -8.74 -2.07 -7.87
C VAL A 209 -8.64 -3.00 -9.05
N ARG A 210 -7.77 -2.68 -10.02
CA ARG A 210 -7.53 -3.50 -11.21
C ARG A 210 -6.17 -4.17 -11.09
N VAL A 211 -6.18 -5.48 -10.97
CA VAL A 211 -4.97 -6.30 -10.99
C VAL A 211 -4.70 -6.68 -12.44
N LEU A 212 -3.63 -6.16 -13.01
CA LEU A 212 -3.25 -6.44 -14.38
C LEU A 212 -2.47 -7.75 -14.49
N PRO A 213 -2.35 -8.33 -15.70
CA PRO A 213 -1.51 -9.50 -15.93
C PRO A 213 -0.08 -9.29 -15.43
N PRO A 214 0.54 -10.28 -14.79
CA PRO A 214 1.88 -10.13 -14.26
C PRO A 214 2.92 -9.99 -15.37
N ILE A 215 3.88 -9.09 -15.19
CA ILE A 215 5.07 -8.99 -16.04
C ILE A 215 6.02 -10.10 -15.58
N PRO A 216 6.38 -11.08 -16.46
CA PRO A 216 7.26 -12.18 -16.08
C PRO A 216 8.68 -11.69 -15.81
N PRO A 217 9.51 -12.43 -15.05
CA PRO A 217 10.93 -12.14 -14.92
C PRO A 217 11.67 -12.38 -16.24
N GLY A 218 12.88 -11.81 -16.37
CA GLY A 218 13.76 -12.07 -17.52
C GLY A 218 13.83 -10.99 -18.58
N LEU A 219 12.98 -9.96 -18.53
CA LEU A 219 13.15 -8.79 -19.40
C LEU A 219 14.40 -8.00 -18.97
N ASP A 220 15.03 -7.34 -19.92
CA ASP A 220 16.01 -6.32 -19.59
C ASP A 220 15.35 -5.14 -18.84
N ARG A 221 16.17 -4.37 -18.11
CA ARG A 221 15.65 -3.31 -17.25
C ARG A 221 14.85 -2.25 -18.02
N GLN A 222 15.26 -1.89 -19.22
CA GLN A 222 14.61 -0.84 -20.01
C GLN A 222 13.26 -1.33 -20.52
N SER A 223 13.21 -2.51 -21.10
CA SER A 223 11.97 -3.16 -21.59
C SER A 223 10.97 -3.35 -20.46
N PHE A 224 11.42 -3.77 -19.27
CA PHE A 224 10.58 -3.86 -18.07
C PHE A 224 9.97 -2.50 -17.68
N LEU A 225 10.80 -1.44 -17.59
CA LEU A 225 10.32 -0.11 -17.19
C LEU A 225 9.36 0.48 -18.22
N THR A 226 9.61 0.27 -19.52
CA THR A 226 8.69 0.69 -20.60
C THR A 226 7.35 -0.02 -20.45
N ARG A 227 7.35 -1.35 -20.36
CA ARG A 227 6.14 -2.15 -20.18
C ARG A 227 5.36 -1.74 -18.93
N LEU A 228 6.02 -1.59 -17.80
CA LEU A 228 5.38 -1.17 -16.56
C LEU A 228 4.78 0.23 -16.66
N SER A 229 5.46 1.15 -17.38
CA SER A 229 4.96 2.50 -17.62
C SER A 229 3.69 2.51 -18.49
N GLU A 230 3.64 1.67 -19.51
CA GLU A 230 2.46 1.47 -20.37
C GLU A 230 1.30 0.89 -19.55
N ASP A 231 1.54 -0.18 -18.78
CA ASP A 231 0.54 -0.84 -17.96
C ASP A 231 -0.02 0.08 -16.84
N MET A 232 0.81 1.02 -16.33
CA MET A 232 0.41 1.95 -15.27
C MET A 232 -0.02 3.34 -15.78
N ALA A 233 -0.14 3.50 -17.08
CA ALA A 233 -0.60 4.77 -17.68
C ALA A 233 -2.01 5.13 -17.18
N PRO A 234 -2.33 6.43 -17.00
CA PRO A 234 -3.62 6.89 -16.48
C PRO A 234 -4.84 6.44 -17.30
N ASP A 235 -4.64 6.26 -18.60
CA ASP A 235 -5.67 5.94 -19.59
C ASP A 235 -5.69 4.46 -19.99
N HIS A 236 -5.07 3.60 -19.20
CA HIS A 236 -5.10 2.16 -19.45
C HIS A 236 -6.55 1.64 -19.32
N PRO A 237 -7.13 1.05 -20.40
CA PRO A 237 -8.54 0.65 -20.50
C PRO A 237 -8.95 -0.41 -19.45
#